data_ef7429524993d4fe8ba425bdc557ebf9
#
_entry.id   ef7429524993d4fe8ba425bdc557ebf9
#
_cell.length_a   1.000
_cell.length_b   1.000
_cell.length_c   1.000
_cell.angle_alpha   90.00
_cell.angle_beta   90.00
_cell.angle_gamma   90.00
#
_symmetry.space_group_name_H-M   'P 1'
#
loop_
_entity.id
_entity.type
_entity.pdbx_description
1 polymer ?
#
loop_
_entity_poly.entity_id
_entity_poly.type
_entity_poly.pdbx_seq_one_letter_code
_entity_poly.pdbx_strand_id
1 'polypeptide(L)'
;MTTFIGKNDVGKSTIFEALEIFFNNKLVVADNDDFCVHSKSDVFTISCEFSNLPDQIVIDENVSTTLESEYLLNKNGNLTITKVYSRTKTKPKEEVSIYAYHPTTIKYDDLLSLTNNKLKSRAKELGVTPANLNTNKIIRETIWKDAANLNLEEHLVSASGEDTKKIFSKINNYLPVFTLFQSDRTSNDGDNEITEPMQLAVKEALKEVNSQLEEIKKTVEQHALNTASKTLLKLAEMDPSLASKLIPEFKVEPKFDSL
;
A
#
# COMPACT_ATOMS: atom_id res chain seq x y z
N MET A 1 -14.44 13.72 -17.55
CA MET A 1 -13.38 14.61 -18.13
C MET A 1 -13.33 15.89 -17.33
N THR A 2 -12.17 16.30 -16.83
CA THR A 2 -11.96 17.53 -16.08
C THR A 2 -11.13 18.49 -16.91
N THR A 3 -11.54 19.77 -17.00
CA THR A 3 -10.87 20.80 -17.80
C THR A 3 -10.54 22.00 -16.92
N PHE A 4 -9.28 22.44 -16.92
CA PHE A 4 -8.84 23.65 -16.25
C PHE A 4 -8.81 24.82 -17.23
N ILE A 5 -9.58 25.88 -16.93
CA ILE A 5 -9.68 27.09 -17.76
C ILE A 5 -9.20 28.28 -16.94
N GLY A 6 -8.41 29.17 -17.55
CA GLY A 6 -7.91 30.36 -16.89
C GLY A 6 -6.87 31.07 -17.75
N LYS A 7 -6.46 32.28 -17.32
CA LYS A 7 -5.38 33.07 -17.98
C LYS A 7 -4.06 32.31 -17.91
N ASN A 8 -3.07 32.73 -18.71
CA ASN A 8 -1.70 32.21 -18.56
C ASN A 8 -1.16 32.56 -17.17
N ASP A 9 -0.26 31.73 -16.67
CA ASP A 9 0.41 31.88 -15.36
C ASP A 9 -0.47 31.81 -14.12
N VAL A 10 -1.69 31.23 -14.22
CA VAL A 10 -2.55 30.98 -13.03
C VAL A 10 -2.33 29.59 -12.40
N GLY A 11 -1.27 28.88 -12.77
CA GLY A 11 -0.90 27.59 -12.17
C GLY A 11 -1.61 26.38 -12.76
N LYS A 12 -2.21 26.43 -13.96
CA LYS A 12 -2.85 25.26 -14.59
C LYS A 12 -1.89 24.11 -14.82
N SER A 13 -0.72 24.39 -15.39
CA SER A 13 0.34 23.40 -15.64
C SER A 13 0.92 22.86 -14.32
N THR A 14 1.07 23.72 -13.32
CA THR A 14 1.58 23.35 -11.99
C THR A 14 0.76 22.24 -11.33
N ILE A 15 -0.56 22.18 -11.57
CA ILE A 15 -1.41 21.08 -11.04
C ILE A 15 -1.00 19.74 -11.66
N PHE A 16 -0.76 19.71 -12.98
CA PHE A 16 -0.34 18.48 -13.67
C PHE A 16 1.08 18.07 -13.30
N GLU A 17 1.99 19.04 -13.15
CA GLU A 17 3.35 18.80 -12.67
C GLU A 17 3.35 18.28 -11.23
N ALA A 18 2.49 18.80 -10.35
CA ALA A 18 2.34 18.31 -9.00
C ALA A 18 1.82 16.86 -8.97
N LEU A 19 0.91 16.48 -9.88
CA LEU A 19 0.48 15.08 -10.02
C LEU A 19 1.61 14.19 -10.52
N GLU A 20 2.42 14.66 -11.47
CA GLU A 20 3.60 13.95 -11.98
C GLU A 20 4.61 13.67 -10.85
N ILE A 21 4.89 14.68 -10.03
CA ILE A 21 5.72 14.55 -8.83
C ILE A 21 5.07 13.60 -7.81
N PHE A 22 3.75 13.71 -7.61
CA PHE A 22 3.03 12.85 -6.66
C PHE A 22 3.12 11.37 -7.03
N PHE A 23 2.98 11.02 -8.30
CA PHE A 23 3.05 9.64 -8.77
C PHE A 23 4.50 9.15 -8.96
N ASN A 24 5.51 9.97 -8.65
CA ASN A 24 6.94 9.66 -8.79
C ASN A 24 7.33 9.24 -10.21
N ASN A 25 6.69 9.84 -11.20
CA ASN A 25 7.09 9.67 -12.59
C ASN A 25 8.43 10.40 -12.83
N LYS A 26 9.03 10.21 -13.99
CA LYS A 26 10.38 10.70 -14.24
C LYS A 26 10.43 12.02 -15.00
N LEU A 27 9.30 12.45 -15.56
CA LEU A 27 9.23 13.61 -16.43
C LEU A 27 9.45 14.91 -15.65
N VAL A 28 8.79 15.04 -14.49
CA VAL A 28 8.97 16.17 -13.57
C VAL A 28 9.30 15.61 -12.19
N VAL A 29 10.36 16.13 -11.59
CA VAL A 29 10.85 15.70 -10.27
C VAL A 29 10.91 16.92 -9.37
N ALA A 30 10.50 16.77 -8.11
CA ALA A 30 10.60 17.85 -7.14
C ALA A 30 12.04 18.35 -6.98
N ASP A 31 12.23 19.65 -7.03
CA ASP A 31 13.51 20.28 -6.79
C ASP A 31 13.43 21.50 -5.84
N ASN A 32 14.57 22.14 -5.60
CA ASN A 32 14.65 23.26 -4.66
C ASN A 32 14.03 24.56 -5.19
N ASP A 33 13.73 24.65 -6.48
CA ASP A 33 13.08 25.81 -7.09
C ASP A 33 11.54 25.76 -6.96
N ASP A 34 10.98 24.60 -6.59
CA ASP A 34 9.56 24.43 -6.33
C ASP A 34 9.09 25.08 -5.01
N PHE A 35 10.03 25.46 -4.14
CA PHE A 35 9.68 26.11 -2.88
C PHE A 35 9.35 27.58 -3.10
N CYS A 36 8.20 28.00 -2.54
CA CYS A 36 7.76 29.37 -2.65
C CYS A 36 8.77 30.35 -2.05
N VAL A 37 9.27 31.28 -2.88
CA VAL A 37 10.25 32.29 -2.48
C VAL A 37 9.73 33.31 -1.47
N HIS A 38 8.41 33.47 -1.39
CA HIS A 38 7.73 34.38 -0.46
C HIS A 38 7.30 33.69 0.84
N SER A 39 7.42 32.38 0.91
CA SER A 39 7.13 31.61 2.13
C SER A 39 8.36 31.57 3.04
N LYS A 40 8.13 31.65 4.34
CA LYS A 40 9.15 31.35 5.35
C LYS A 40 9.28 29.84 5.62
N SER A 41 8.44 29.03 4.97
CA SER A 41 8.43 27.58 5.13
C SER A 41 9.38 26.94 4.14
N ASP A 42 10.25 26.07 4.66
CA ASP A 42 11.11 25.19 3.85
C ASP A 42 10.43 23.86 3.55
N VAL A 43 9.09 23.88 3.42
CA VAL A 43 8.27 22.69 3.17
C VAL A 43 7.18 23.04 2.17
N PHE A 44 6.94 22.15 1.20
CA PHE A 44 5.69 22.11 0.43
C PHE A 44 5.07 20.71 0.50
N THR A 45 3.79 20.64 0.20
CA THR A 45 3.00 19.42 0.38
C THR A 45 2.12 19.19 -0.82
N ILE A 46 2.06 17.93 -1.28
CA ILE A 46 1.12 17.47 -2.31
C ILE A 46 0.25 16.39 -1.69
N SER A 47 -1.06 16.57 -1.70
CA SER A 47 -2.03 15.62 -1.17
C SER A 47 -3.00 15.20 -2.26
N CYS A 48 -3.25 13.89 -2.39
CA CYS A 48 -4.26 13.35 -3.28
C CYS A 48 -5.23 12.47 -2.48
N GLU A 49 -6.52 12.66 -2.74
CA GLU A 49 -7.60 11.88 -2.14
C GLU A 49 -8.14 10.88 -3.16
N PHE A 50 -8.29 9.62 -2.73
CA PHE A 50 -8.72 8.51 -3.56
C PHE A 50 -10.01 7.91 -3.01
N SER A 51 -10.98 7.71 -3.89
CA SER A 51 -12.23 6.99 -3.65
C SER A 51 -12.23 5.66 -4.41
N ASN A 52 -13.30 4.86 -4.27
CA ASN A 52 -13.42 3.54 -4.90
C ASN A 52 -12.26 2.60 -4.53
N LEU A 53 -11.99 2.53 -3.24
CA LEU A 53 -10.92 1.74 -2.68
C LEU A 53 -11.23 0.23 -2.72
N PRO A 54 -10.21 -0.65 -2.75
CA PRO A 54 -10.45 -2.08 -2.63
C PRO A 54 -11.02 -2.43 -1.25
N ASP A 55 -11.97 -3.37 -1.21
CA ASP A 55 -12.61 -3.81 0.02
C ASP A 55 -11.60 -4.41 1.02
N GLN A 56 -10.55 -5.04 0.51
CA GLN A 56 -9.51 -5.67 1.32
C GLN A 56 -8.13 -5.47 0.71
N ILE A 57 -7.14 -5.34 1.57
CA ILE A 57 -5.72 -5.30 1.21
C ILE A 57 -5.04 -6.54 1.77
N VAL A 58 -4.43 -7.35 0.92
CA VAL A 58 -3.64 -8.52 1.31
C VAL A 58 -2.22 -8.06 1.66
N ILE A 59 -1.86 -8.10 2.93
CA ILE A 59 -0.54 -7.68 3.43
C ILE A 59 0.49 -8.79 3.26
N ASP A 60 0.12 -10.02 3.66
CA ASP A 60 0.91 -11.25 3.56
C ASP A 60 0.03 -12.39 3.04
N GLU A 61 0.61 -13.55 2.70
CA GLU A 61 -0.06 -14.71 2.08
C GLU A 61 -1.39 -15.11 2.75
N ASN A 62 -1.52 -14.90 4.06
CA ASN A 62 -2.71 -15.29 4.85
C ASN A 62 -3.30 -14.15 5.69
N VAL A 63 -2.87 -12.90 5.49
CA VAL A 63 -3.31 -11.75 6.30
C VAL A 63 -3.87 -10.66 5.39
N SER A 64 -5.20 -10.58 5.34
CA SER A 64 -5.90 -9.46 4.73
C SER A 64 -6.34 -8.46 5.79
N THR A 65 -6.34 -7.17 5.45
CA THR A 65 -6.88 -6.11 6.29
C THR A 65 -7.70 -5.14 5.44
N THR A 66 -8.43 -4.24 6.09
CA THR A 66 -9.12 -3.13 5.43
C THR A 66 -8.50 -1.82 5.90
N LEU A 67 -8.53 -0.79 5.05
CA LEU A 67 -8.08 0.54 5.46
C LEU A 67 -8.92 1.11 6.62
N GLU A 68 -10.18 0.75 6.68
CA GLU A 68 -11.08 1.14 7.76
C GLU A 68 -10.67 0.51 9.10
N SER A 69 -10.40 -0.81 9.12
CA SER A 69 -10.00 -1.51 10.35
C SER A 69 -8.63 -1.08 10.89
N GLU A 70 -7.79 -0.49 10.03
CA GLU A 70 -6.49 0.07 10.42
C GLU A 70 -6.56 1.59 10.69
N TYR A 71 -7.76 2.20 10.65
CA TYR A 71 -7.96 3.64 10.83
C TYR A 71 -7.10 4.49 9.87
N LEU A 72 -7.04 4.10 8.60
CA LEU A 72 -6.26 4.77 7.56
C LEU A 72 -7.12 5.53 6.54
N LEU A 73 -8.41 5.70 6.81
CA LEU A 73 -9.32 6.52 6.02
C LEU A 73 -9.56 7.87 6.70
N ASN A 74 -9.83 8.90 5.90
CA ASN A 74 -10.30 10.20 6.40
C ASN A 74 -11.78 10.11 6.85
N LYS A 75 -12.33 11.18 7.40
CA LYS A 75 -13.74 11.24 7.87
C LYS A 75 -14.78 10.94 6.78
N ASN A 76 -14.42 11.13 5.52
CA ASN A 76 -15.30 10.87 4.38
C ASN A 76 -15.23 9.40 3.89
N GLY A 77 -14.39 8.56 4.52
CA GLY A 77 -14.18 7.18 4.10
C GLY A 77 -13.25 7.04 2.89
N ASN A 78 -12.49 8.07 2.54
CA ASN A 78 -11.55 8.10 1.44
C ASN A 78 -10.10 7.97 1.94
N LEU A 79 -9.21 7.49 1.07
CA LEU A 79 -7.78 7.44 1.33
C LEU A 79 -7.13 8.75 0.89
N THR A 80 -6.48 9.45 1.82
CA THR A 80 -5.72 10.66 1.49
C THR A 80 -4.23 10.42 1.70
N ILE A 81 -3.49 10.38 0.62
CA ILE A 81 -2.03 10.25 0.64
C ILE A 81 -1.43 11.65 0.56
N THR A 82 -0.52 11.94 1.47
CA THR A 82 0.15 13.24 1.58
C THR A 82 1.65 13.02 1.48
N LYS A 83 2.28 13.69 0.53
CA LYS A 83 3.73 13.76 0.37
C LYS A 83 4.21 15.13 0.81
N VAL A 84 5.12 15.13 1.76
CA VAL A 84 5.74 16.34 2.33
C VAL A 84 7.17 16.41 1.83
N TYR A 85 7.50 17.51 1.18
CA TYR A 85 8.83 17.78 0.64
C TYR A 85 9.50 18.85 1.49
N SER A 86 10.63 18.51 2.09
CA SER A 86 11.43 19.42 2.90
C SER A 86 12.69 19.84 2.14
N ARG A 87 12.99 21.14 2.13
CA ARG A 87 14.17 21.69 1.46
C ARG A 87 15.46 21.11 2.07
N THR A 88 16.37 20.68 1.22
CA THR A 88 17.71 20.28 1.63
C THR A 88 18.76 20.99 0.75
N LYS A 89 20.04 20.75 1.00
CA LYS A 89 21.14 21.37 0.21
C LYS A 89 21.22 20.86 -1.24
N THR A 90 20.70 19.66 -1.51
CA THR A 90 20.82 19.02 -2.83
C THR A 90 19.49 18.83 -3.50
N LYS A 91 18.64 17.97 -2.96
CA LYS A 91 17.29 17.66 -3.48
C LYS A 91 16.31 17.62 -2.31
N PRO A 92 15.04 18.02 -2.51
CA PRO A 92 14.02 17.91 -1.48
C PRO A 92 13.95 16.50 -0.90
N LYS A 93 13.78 16.41 0.43
CA LYS A 93 13.53 15.15 1.10
C LYS A 93 12.03 14.90 1.08
N GLU A 94 11.61 13.78 0.48
CA GLU A 94 10.21 13.33 0.48
C GLU A 94 9.91 12.50 1.74
N GLU A 95 8.78 12.81 2.37
CA GLU A 95 8.18 12.00 3.42
C GLU A 95 6.72 11.70 3.05
N VAL A 96 6.35 10.42 3.06
CA VAL A 96 5.01 9.98 2.71
C VAL A 96 4.21 9.68 3.97
N SER A 97 2.98 10.18 4.02
CA SER A 97 2.04 9.97 5.12
C SER A 97 0.63 9.74 4.56
N ILE A 98 -0.20 9.12 5.36
CA ILE A 98 -1.63 8.99 5.11
C ILE A 98 -2.36 9.96 6.06
N TYR A 99 -3.14 10.89 5.51
CA TYR A 99 -4.00 11.78 6.31
C TYR A 99 -5.27 11.02 6.64
N ALA A 100 -5.43 10.65 7.89
CA ALA A 100 -6.45 9.71 8.31
C ALA A 100 -7.12 10.10 9.63
N TYR A 101 -8.36 9.67 9.79
CA TYR A 101 -9.09 9.70 11.06
C TYR A 101 -8.61 8.56 11.94
N HIS A 102 -7.51 8.82 12.67
CA HIS A 102 -6.72 7.80 13.36
C HIS A 102 -6.71 8.04 14.88
N PRO A 103 -6.51 7.00 15.70
CA PRO A 103 -6.38 7.15 17.15
C PRO A 103 -5.28 8.12 17.56
N THR A 104 -5.62 9.03 18.50
CA THR A 104 -4.68 9.97 19.14
C THR A 104 -4.49 9.66 20.63
N THR A 105 -5.23 8.67 21.14
CA THR A 105 -5.08 8.23 22.52
C THR A 105 -3.69 7.62 22.74
N ILE A 106 -2.94 8.11 23.72
CA ILE A 106 -1.60 7.63 24.08
C ILE A 106 -1.62 6.10 24.25
N LYS A 107 -0.64 5.41 23.68
CA LYS A 107 -0.48 3.94 23.61
C LYS A 107 -1.35 3.24 22.58
N TYR A 108 -2.28 3.93 21.93
CA TYR A 108 -3.13 3.40 20.85
C TYR A 108 -2.83 4.05 19.50
N ASP A 109 -2.13 5.19 19.51
CA ASP A 109 -1.82 6.06 18.37
C ASP A 109 -0.65 5.56 17.51
N ASP A 110 0.25 4.76 18.07
CA ASP A 110 1.51 4.33 17.44
C ASP A 110 1.53 2.86 16.99
N LEU A 111 0.41 2.14 17.11
CA LEU A 111 0.39 0.67 16.92
C LEU A 111 0.83 0.20 15.53
N LEU A 112 0.57 0.98 14.48
CA LEU A 112 0.99 0.69 13.11
C LEU A 112 2.50 0.81 12.90
N SER A 113 3.20 1.54 13.76
CA SER A 113 4.64 1.74 13.70
C SER A 113 5.44 0.71 14.51
N LEU A 114 4.75 -0.07 15.36
CA LEU A 114 5.39 -1.01 16.27
C LEU A 114 5.73 -2.35 15.59
N THR A 115 6.89 -2.90 15.93
CA THR A 115 7.26 -4.28 15.60
C THR A 115 6.42 -5.29 16.39
N ASN A 116 6.33 -6.53 15.93
CA ASN A 116 5.57 -7.60 16.59
C ASN A 116 5.89 -7.72 18.10
N ASN A 117 7.17 -7.69 18.47
CA ASN A 117 7.58 -7.79 19.87
C ASN A 117 7.09 -6.61 20.72
N LYS A 118 7.12 -5.39 20.15
CA LYS A 118 6.61 -4.20 20.83
C LYS A 118 5.08 -4.23 20.94
N LEU A 119 4.38 -4.73 19.94
CA LEU A 119 2.92 -4.93 19.98
C LEU A 119 2.53 -5.93 21.07
N LYS A 120 3.24 -7.06 21.18
CA LYS A 120 3.06 -8.03 22.28
C LYS A 120 3.26 -7.40 23.65
N SER A 121 4.31 -6.60 23.80
CA SER A 121 4.60 -5.88 25.06
C SER A 121 3.49 -4.87 25.39
N ARG A 122 3.00 -4.13 24.37
CA ARG A 122 1.91 -3.18 24.52
C ARG A 122 0.60 -3.87 24.92
N ALA A 123 0.25 -5.01 24.30
CA ALA A 123 -0.92 -5.80 24.67
C ALA A 123 -0.83 -6.26 26.13
N LYS A 124 0.32 -6.76 26.56
CA LYS A 124 0.57 -7.17 27.95
C LYS A 124 0.46 -5.99 28.92
N GLU A 125 1.01 -4.83 28.56
CA GLU A 125 0.95 -3.60 29.37
C GLU A 125 -0.50 -3.13 29.58
N LEU A 126 -1.34 -3.28 28.55
CA LEU A 126 -2.76 -2.92 28.59
C LEU A 126 -3.65 -4.01 29.16
N GLY A 127 -3.10 -5.19 29.50
CA GLY A 127 -3.87 -6.32 30.03
C GLY A 127 -4.71 -7.05 28.98
N VAL A 128 -4.43 -6.85 27.69
CA VAL A 128 -5.19 -7.39 26.56
C VAL A 128 -4.59 -8.71 26.10
N THR A 129 -5.44 -9.70 25.81
CA THR A 129 -5.02 -11.03 25.34
C THR A 129 -5.47 -11.28 23.90
N PRO A 130 -4.60 -11.03 22.88
CA PRO A 130 -4.91 -11.32 21.49
C PRO A 130 -5.03 -12.83 21.23
N ALA A 131 -5.95 -13.22 20.34
CA ALA A 131 -6.15 -14.62 19.97
C ALA A 131 -4.93 -15.23 19.24
N ASN A 132 -4.15 -14.39 18.54
CA ASN A 132 -2.92 -14.80 17.86
C ASN A 132 -1.83 -13.73 18.04
N LEU A 133 -0.72 -14.09 18.67
CA LEU A 133 0.42 -13.21 18.93
C LEU A 133 1.39 -13.12 17.74
N ASN A 134 1.27 -13.97 16.73
CA ASN A 134 2.15 -13.95 15.57
C ASN A 134 1.68 -13.00 14.46
N THR A 135 0.42 -12.56 14.52
CA THR A 135 -0.19 -11.71 13.50
C THR A 135 -0.40 -10.29 14.07
N ASN A 136 0.39 -9.32 13.59
CA ASN A 136 0.33 -7.93 14.06
C ASN A 136 -1.06 -7.32 13.96
N LYS A 137 -1.79 -7.58 12.85
CA LYS A 137 -3.16 -7.13 12.66
C LYS A 137 -4.07 -7.54 13.83
N ILE A 138 -4.05 -8.83 14.20
CA ILE A 138 -4.90 -9.35 15.28
C ILE A 138 -4.56 -8.68 16.62
N ILE A 139 -3.27 -8.44 16.87
CA ILE A 139 -2.83 -7.76 18.09
C ILE A 139 -3.37 -6.32 18.11
N ARG A 140 -3.20 -5.56 17.01
CA ARG A 140 -3.70 -4.18 16.92
C ARG A 140 -5.21 -4.09 17.08
N GLU A 141 -5.95 -4.89 16.30
CA GLU A 141 -7.42 -4.91 16.38
C GLU A 141 -7.91 -5.23 17.79
N THR A 142 -7.26 -6.17 18.48
CA THR A 142 -7.63 -6.52 19.85
C THR A 142 -7.35 -5.38 20.82
N ILE A 143 -6.21 -4.70 20.68
CA ILE A 143 -5.85 -3.52 21.49
C ILE A 143 -6.87 -2.40 21.27
N TRP A 144 -7.19 -2.06 20.01
CA TRP A 144 -8.14 -0.98 19.71
C TRP A 144 -9.55 -1.30 20.15
N LYS A 145 -9.99 -2.55 20.04
CA LYS A 145 -11.32 -3.00 20.50
C LYS A 145 -11.48 -2.97 22.02
N ASP A 146 -10.40 -3.19 22.76
CA ASP A 146 -10.40 -3.14 24.22
C ASP A 146 -10.40 -1.71 24.79
N ALA A 147 -10.07 -0.72 23.97
CA ALA A 147 -10.06 0.66 24.38
C ALA A 147 -11.47 1.17 24.72
N ALA A 148 -11.70 1.51 25.99
CA ALA A 148 -13.01 2.02 26.45
C ALA A 148 -13.41 3.35 25.78
N ASN A 149 -12.42 4.22 25.49
CA ASN A 149 -12.59 5.49 24.80
C ASN A 149 -11.40 5.75 23.88
N LEU A 150 -11.59 5.50 22.60
CA LEU A 150 -10.60 5.79 21.57
C LEU A 150 -10.89 7.16 20.99
N ASN A 151 -10.04 8.15 21.30
CA ASN A 151 -10.15 9.48 20.68
C ASN A 151 -9.58 9.39 19.27
N LEU A 152 -10.39 9.76 18.28
CA LEU A 152 -10.02 9.76 16.87
C LEU A 152 -9.95 11.20 16.36
N GLU A 153 -8.84 11.56 15.71
CA GLU A 153 -8.66 12.86 15.06
C GLU A 153 -8.00 12.70 13.70
N GLU A 154 -8.24 13.64 12.80
CA GLU A 154 -7.56 13.65 11.51
C GLU A 154 -6.15 14.19 11.67
N HIS A 155 -5.16 13.34 11.37
CA HIS A 155 -3.75 13.71 11.36
C HIS A 155 -2.94 12.87 10.38
N LEU A 156 -1.66 13.19 10.22
CA LEU A 156 -0.75 12.48 9.35
C LEU A 156 -0.18 11.24 10.03
N VAL A 157 -0.49 10.06 9.49
CA VAL A 157 0.07 8.78 9.89
C VAL A 157 1.22 8.45 8.94
N SER A 158 2.44 8.29 9.48
CA SER A 158 3.63 8.02 8.65
C SER A 158 3.52 6.70 7.90
N ALA A 159 3.77 6.71 6.59
CA ALA A 159 3.82 5.51 5.76
C ALA A 159 5.12 4.70 5.96
N SER A 160 6.08 5.17 6.76
CA SER A 160 7.36 4.50 7.02
C SER A 160 7.34 3.55 8.22
N GLY A 161 6.24 3.49 9.00
CA GLY A 161 6.08 2.57 10.12
C GLY A 161 6.11 1.11 9.68
N GLU A 162 6.35 0.18 10.61
CA GLU A 162 6.57 -1.25 10.31
C GLU A 162 5.46 -1.87 9.46
N ASP A 163 4.21 -1.73 9.88
CA ASP A 163 3.07 -2.29 9.16
C ASP A 163 2.46 -1.28 8.18
N THR A 164 2.50 0.03 8.47
CA THR A 164 2.08 1.05 7.50
C THR A 164 2.87 0.97 6.20
N LYS A 165 4.18 0.69 6.26
CA LYS A 165 5.01 0.52 5.07
C LYS A 165 4.55 -0.66 4.21
N LYS A 166 4.18 -1.78 4.84
CA LYS A 166 3.66 -2.96 4.12
C LYS A 166 2.30 -2.65 3.49
N ILE A 167 1.39 -2.05 4.26
CA ILE A 167 0.07 -1.64 3.78
C ILE A 167 0.22 -0.64 2.62
N PHE A 168 1.05 0.38 2.77
CA PHE A 168 1.29 1.39 1.75
C PHE A 168 1.90 0.82 0.47
N SER A 169 2.85 -0.13 0.60
CA SER A 169 3.41 -0.85 -0.56
C SER A 169 2.33 -1.58 -1.37
N LYS A 170 1.32 -2.12 -0.70
CA LYS A 170 0.19 -2.77 -1.37
C LYS A 170 -0.80 -1.75 -1.95
N ILE A 171 -1.08 -0.66 -1.23
CA ILE A 171 -1.91 0.45 -1.72
C ILE A 171 -1.38 0.98 -3.06
N ASN A 172 -0.07 1.15 -3.19
CA ASN A 172 0.55 1.64 -4.43
C ASN A 172 0.20 0.80 -5.68
N ASN A 173 -0.16 -0.48 -5.51
CA ASN A 173 -0.58 -1.33 -6.62
C ASN A 173 -2.01 -1.02 -7.10
N TYR A 174 -2.81 -0.36 -6.27
CA TYR A 174 -4.20 0.02 -6.57
C TYR A 174 -4.33 1.49 -6.98
N LEU A 175 -3.27 2.29 -6.83
CA LEU A 175 -3.30 3.68 -7.26
C LEU A 175 -3.44 3.75 -8.79
N PRO A 176 -4.19 4.75 -9.29
CA PRO A 176 -4.34 4.95 -10.72
C PRO A 176 -2.99 5.26 -11.38
N VAL A 177 -2.85 4.88 -12.62
CA VAL A 177 -1.70 5.29 -13.45
C VAL A 177 -1.94 6.71 -13.92
N PHE A 178 -0.94 7.57 -13.72
CA PHE A 178 -0.93 8.95 -14.21
C PHE A 178 0.20 9.13 -15.21
N THR A 179 -0.06 9.84 -16.29
CA THR A 179 0.95 10.21 -17.29
C THR A 179 0.68 11.63 -17.77
N LEU A 180 1.70 12.46 -17.76
CA LEU A 180 1.65 13.84 -18.24
C LEU A 180 2.07 13.89 -19.71
N PHE A 181 1.21 14.44 -20.57
CA PHE A 181 1.53 14.76 -21.97
C PHE A 181 1.75 16.26 -22.11
N GLN A 182 2.92 16.65 -22.58
CA GLN A 182 3.27 18.04 -22.85
C GLN A 182 3.05 18.35 -24.33
N SER A 183 2.30 19.41 -24.64
CA SER A 183 1.92 19.77 -26.03
C SER A 183 3.02 20.44 -26.84
N ASP A 184 4.08 20.96 -26.20
CA ASP A 184 5.03 21.90 -26.80
C ASP A 184 6.37 21.27 -27.22
N ARG A 185 6.51 19.95 -27.14
CA ARG A 185 7.72 19.26 -27.56
C ARG A 185 7.56 18.59 -28.92
N THR A 186 8.54 18.76 -29.79
CA THR A 186 8.70 17.94 -31.00
C THR A 186 9.06 16.53 -30.57
N SER A 187 8.11 15.63 -30.57
CA SER A 187 8.36 14.22 -30.24
C SER A 187 9.23 13.58 -31.31
N ASN A 188 10.38 13.06 -30.92
CA ASN A 188 11.12 12.08 -31.70
C ASN A 188 10.70 10.67 -31.27
N ASP A 189 10.64 9.71 -32.20
CA ASP A 189 10.20 8.32 -31.97
C ASP A 189 10.96 7.54 -30.87
N GLY A 190 11.95 8.15 -30.26
CA GLY A 190 12.73 7.59 -29.15
C GLY A 190 12.58 8.33 -27.82
N ASP A 191 11.70 9.32 -27.74
CA ASP A 191 11.51 10.09 -26.52
C ASP A 191 10.74 9.27 -25.45
N ASN A 192 11.20 9.39 -24.21
CA ASN A 192 10.58 8.73 -23.04
C ASN A 192 9.08 9.06 -22.89
N GLU A 193 8.63 10.21 -23.39
CA GLU A 193 7.23 10.63 -23.35
C GLU A 193 6.29 9.75 -24.18
N ILE A 194 6.77 9.10 -25.25
CA ILE A 194 5.98 8.16 -26.06
C ILE A 194 6.12 6.74 -25.52
N THR A 195 7.32 6.38 -25.08
CA THR A 195 7.61 5.03 -24.60
C THR A 195 7.10 4.78 -23.17
N GLU A 196 7.09 5.79 -22.30
CA GLU A 196 6.58 5.66 -20.92
C GLU A 196 5.09 5.31 -20.83
N PRO A 197 4.15 5.97 -21.56
CA PRO A 197 2.74 5.57 -21.57
C PRO A 197 2.51 4.16 -22.08
N MET A 198 3.25 3.73 -23.12
CA MET A 198 3.19 2.36 -23.61
C MET A 198 3.74 1.36 -22.59
N GLN A 199 4.87 1.67 -21.95
CA GLN A 199 5.44 0.83 -20.89
C GLN A 199 4.50 0.75 -19.68
N LEU A 200 3.83 1.84 -19.32
CA LEU A 200 2.83 1.85 -18.25
C LEU A 200 1.60 1.02 -18.61
N ALA A 201 1.08 1.15 -19.84
CA ALA A 201 -0.03 0.33 -20.30
C ALA A 201 0.30 -1.17 -20.34
N VAL A 202 1.53 -1.52 -20.79
CA VAL A 202 2.04 -2.90 -20.74
C VAL A 202 2.19 -3.37 -19.30
N LYS A 203 2.70 -2.52 -18.40
CA LYS A 203 2.85 -2.86 -16.98
C LYS A 203 1.49 -3.07 -16.30
N GLU A 204 0.47 -2.32 -16.70
CA GLU A 204 -0.89 -2.47 -16.18
C GLU A 204 -1.54 -3.74 -16.71
N ALA A 205 -1.40 -4.03 -17.99
CA ALA A 205 -1.85 -5.30 -18.58
C ALA A 205 -1.14 -6.51 -17.92
N LEU A 206 0.15 -6.40 -17.62
CA LEU A 206 0.90 -7.42 -16.89
C LEU A 206 0.44 -7.57 -15.43
N LYS A 207 -0.01 -6.50 -14.77
CA LYS A 207 -0.60 -6.61 -13.42
C LYS A 207 -1.90 -7.43 -13.44
N GLU A 208 -2.75 -7.20 -14.43
CA GLU A 208 -3.99 -7.96 -14.59
C GLU A 208 -3.72 -9.45 -14.85
N VAL A 209 -2.76 -9.76 -15.73
CA VAL A 209 -2.31 -11.13 -15.98
C VAL A 209 -1.70 -11.75 -14.72
N ASN A 210 -0.89 -11.03 -13.96
CA ASN A 210 -0.32 -11.52 -12.71
C ASN A 210 -1.38 -11.82 -11.66
N SER A 211 -2.45 -11.01 -11.57
CA SER A 211 -3.55 -11.29 -10.64
C SER A 211 -4.30 -12.58 -11.01
N GLN A 212 -4.53 -12.81 -12.30
CA GLN A 212 -5.13 -14.06 -12.80
C GLN A 212 -4.22 -15.27 -12.57
N LEU A 213 -2.91 -15.12 -12.73
CA LEU A 213 -1.93 -16.15 -12.43
C LEU A 213 -1.90 -16.54 -10.95
N GLU A 214 -2.00 -15.56 -10.05
CA GLU A 214 -2.08 -15.82 -8.61
C GLU A 214 -3.40 -16.53 -8.22
N GLU A 215 -4.49 -16.25 -8.90
CA GLU A 215 -5.77 -16.94 -8.69
C GLU A 215 -5.72 -18.39 -9.18
N ILE A 216 -5.11 -18.61 -10.35
CA ILE A 216 -4.87 -19.95 -10.90
C ILE A 216 -3.95 -20.74 -9.95
N LYS A 217 -2.87 -20.12 -9.47
CA LYS A 217 -1.94 -20.73 -8.52
C LYS A 217 -2.66 -21.20 -7.26
N LYS A 218 -3.47 -20.35 -6.63
CA LYS A 218 -4.29 -20.71 -5.47
C LYS A 218 -5.21 -21.90 -5.75
N THR A 219 -5.83 -21.90 -6.91
CA THR A 219 -6.74 -22.99 -7.33
C THR A 219 -6.00 -24.30 -7.47
N VAL A 220 -4.81 -24.29 -8.10
CA VAL A 220 -3.95 -25.47 -8.25
C VAL A 220 -3.45 -25.97 -6.90
N GLU A 221 -3.02 -25.08 -6.00
CA GLU A 221 -2.60 -25.44 -4.64
C GLU A 221 -3.73 -26.10 -3.85
N GLN A 222 -4.94 -25.55 -3.91
CA GLN A 222 -6.13 -26.14 -3.25
C GLN A 222 -6.46 -27.52 -3.80
N HIS A 223 -6.42 -27.71 -5.12
CA HIS A 223 -6.66 -29.02 -5.72
C HIS A 223 -5.59 -30.04 -5.36
N ALA A 224 -4.31 -29.62 -5.33
CA ALA A 224 -3.20 -30.47 -4.92
C ALA A 224 -3.32 -30.89 -3.44
N LEU A 225 -3.63 -29.97 -2.54
CA LEU A 225 -3.85 -30.24 -1.12
C LEU A 225 -5.06 -31.17 -0.89
N ASN A 226 -6.14 -30.97 -1.63
CA ASN A 226 -7.31 -31.86 -1.56
C ASN A 226 -6.96 -33.27 -2.03
N THR A 227 -6.17 -33.39 -3.09
CA THR A 227 -5.71 -34.70 -3.60
C THR A 227 -4.76 -35.40 -2.62
N ALA A 228 -3.82 -34.64 -2.05
CA ALA A 228 -2.89 -35.12 -1.04
C ALA A 228 -3.64 -35.58 0.23
N SER A 229 -4.64 -34.81 0.67
CA SER A 229 -5.48 -35.18 1.83
C SER A 229 -6.28 -36.46 1.59
N LYS A 230 -6.85 -36.63 0.38
CA LYS A 230 -7.53 -37.90 0.01
C LYS A 230 -6.58 -39.08 -0.02
N THR A 231 -5.35 -38.87 -0.48
CA THR A 231 -4.30 -39.90 -0.49
C THR A 231 -3.87 -40.27 0.92
N LEU A 232 -3.72 -39.29 1.82
CA LEU A 232 -3.42 -39.50 3.23
C LEU A 232 -4.53 -40.27 3.96
N LEU A 233 -5.80 -39.97 3.67
CA LEU A 233 -6.93 -40.70 4.24
C LEU A 233 -6.89 -42.19 3.82
N LYS A 234 -6.64 -42.47 2.56
CA LYS A 234 -6.45 -43.85 2.08
C LYS A 234 -5.23 -44.55 2.71
N LEU A 235 -4.14 -43.81 2.90
CA LEU A 235 -2.96 -44.34 3.57
C LEU A 235 -3.23 -44.62 5.05
N ALA A 236 -4.03 -43.77 5.72
CA ALA A 236 -4.44 -43.98 7.11
C ALA A 236 -5.30 -45.23 7.30
N GLU A 237 -6.09 -45.60 6.28
CA GLU A 237 -6.85 -46.86 6.28
C GLU A 237 -5.93 -48.08 6.18
N MET A 238 -4.74 -47.97 5.51
CA MET A 238 -3.79 -49.03 5.31
C MET A 238 -2.73 -49.11 6.41
N ASP A 239 -2.17 -47.96 6.82
CA ASP A 239 -1.18 -47.83 7.89
C ASP A 239 -1.31 -46.53 8.65
N PRO A 240 -2.03 -46.54 9.80
CA PRO A 240 -2.25 -45.35 10.62
C PRO A 240 -0.96 -44.75 11.20
N SER A 241 0.09 -45.58 11.40
CA SER A 241 1.34 -45.13 12.00
C SER A 241 2.20 -44.32 11.03
N LEU A 242 2.09 -44.62 9.76
CA LEU A 242 2.76 -43.91 8.68
C LEU A 242 2.04 -42.61 8.35
N ALA A 243 0.71 -42.65 8.29
CA ALA A 243 -0.12 -41.45 7.99
C ALA A 243 0.05 -40.33 9.01
N SER A 244 0.23 -40.65 10.29
CA SER A 244 0.42 -39.67 11.36
C SER A 244 1.74 -38.88 11.29
N LYS A 245 2.72 -39.36 10.50
CA LYS A 245 4.02 -38.72 10.34
C LYS A 245 4.13 -37.85 9.09
N LEU A 246 3.14 -37.90 8.21
CA LEU A 246 3.17 -37.20 6.92
C LEU A 246 2.29 -35.92 7.01
N ILE A 247 2.91 -34.77 6.81
CA ILE A 247 2.22 -33.49 6.64
C ILE A 247 2.39 -33.07 5.17
N PRO A 248 1.31 -32.96 4.37
CA PRO A 248 1.43 -32.54 2.99
C PRO A 248 1.74 -31.05 2.93
N GLU A 249 2.89 -30.70 2.41
CA GLU A 249 3.23 -29.35 1.98
C GLU A 249 3.33 -29.32 0.46
N PHE A 250 2.68 -28.37 -0.17
CA PHE A 250 2.74 -28.16 -1.60
C PHE A 250 3.10 -26.72 -1.91
N LYS A 251 4.21 -26.49 -2.61
CA LYS A 251 4.62 -25.17 -3.10
C LYS A 251 4.62 -25.18 -4.62
N VAL A 252 3.85 -24.32 -5.24
CA VAL A 252 3.88 -24.07 -6.68
C VAL A 252 4.81 -22.90 -6.96
N GLU A 253 5.98 -23.17 -7.51
CA GLU A 253 6.83 -22.15 -8.12
C GLU A 253 6.62 -22.21 -9.64
N PRO A 254 5.95 -21.23 -10.25
CA PRO A 254 5.84 -21.18 -11.70
C PRO A 254 7.24 -20.87 -12.27
N LYS A 255 7.85 -21.85 -12.93
CA LYS A 255 9.02 -21.61 -13.77
C LYS A 255 8.52 -21.15 -15.13
N PHE A 256 8.66 -19.88 -15.43
CA PHE A 256 8.57 -19.41 -16.79
C PHE A 256 9.94 -19.63 -17.44
N ASP A 257 10.04 -20.63 -18.31
CA ASP A 257 11.17 -20.71 -19.21
C ASP A 257 11.14 -19.45 -20.07
N SER A 258 12.24 -18.69 -20.05
CA SER A 258 12.41 -17.47 -20.81
C SER A 258 12.15 -17.73 -22.31
N LEU A 259 11.08 -17.14 -22.83
CA LEU A 259 10.90 -16.93 -24.28
C LEU A 259 11.83 -15.82 -24.75
#